data_cb79f210e8079b2421d2c9285a1eb021
#
_entry.id   cb79f210e8079b2421d2c9285a1eb021
#
_cell.length_a   1.000
_cell.length_b   1.000
_cell.length_c   1.000
_cell.angle_alpha   90.00
_cell.angle_beta   90.00
_cell.angle_gamma   90.00
#
_symmetry.space_group_name_H-M   'P 1'
#
loop_
_entity.id
_entity.type
_entity.pdbx_description
1 polymer ?
#
loop_
_entity_poly.entity_id
_entity_poly.type
_entity_poly.pdbx_seq_one_letter_code
_entity_poly.pdbx_strand_id
1 'polypeptide(L)'
;MQEELLETLRAGPGEGARREVAVGVRVPAPSRWTLRTIRASVNWLTDYTVSGVWRVLQSCGLGLHTACARLFSPDPDYHSKVRRLHRCLRTAARHPDAVVALFLDEFGYQRWPEIAPMWGVEPAVAQRAGNNQQWRTIGALNALTGQVHYLDGYIVGRQQVIQFYSRLDRAYPKIDLLYVIQDNWNIHTHPDVLTALAKYPRIKPVWLPTYAPWLNPIEKLWRWLRQDILKMHRWVGDWPQVKQRVRDFLDQFAHGSATLLRYVGLKGKGKLATVINTS
;
A
#
# COMPACT_ATOMS: atom_id res chain seq x y z
N MET A 1 -30.75 -18.77 25.14
CA MET A 1 -30.70 -17.30 24.90
C MET A 1 -29.34 -16.81 24.47
N GLN A 2 -28.29 -16.89 25.32
CA GLN A 2 -26.95 -16.41 24.95
C GLN A 2 -26.32 -17.25 23.84
N GLU A 3 -26.47 -18.55 23.87
CA GLU A 3 -25.96 -19.49 22.88
C GLU A 3 -26.63 -19.28 21.51
N GLU A 4 -27.94 -19.14 21.48
CA GLU A 4 -28.72 -18.81 20.28
C GLU A 4 -28.27 -17.48 19.64
N LEU A 5 -28.02 -16.46 20.49
CA LEU A 5 -27.48 -15.16 20.03
C LEU A 5 -26.10 -15.34 19.36
N LEU A 6 -25.21 -16.09 20.00
CA LEU A 6 -23.87 -16.35 19.45
C LEU A 6 -23.90 -17.14 18.16
N GLU A 7 -24.75 -18.16 18.06
CA GLU A 7 -24.94 -18.93 16.82
C GLU A 7 -25.50 -18.05 15.71
N THR A 8 -26.52 -17.24 16.00
CA THR A 8 -27.11 -16.29 15.03
C THR A 8 -26.05 -15.33 14.50
N LEU A 9 -25.22 -14.75 15.39
CA LEU A 9 -24.18 -13.82 14.99
C LEU A 9 -23.07 -14.49 14.16
N ARG A 10 -22.71 -15.74 14.47
CA ARG A 10 -21.71 -16.52 13.71
C ARG A 10 -22.22 -16.91 12.31
N ALA A 11 -23.49 -17.24 12.19
CA ALA A 11 -24.11 -17.59 10.90
C ALA A 11 -24.15 -16.41 9.91
N GLY A 12 -24.02 -15.17 10.42
CA GLY A 12 -24.14 -13.97 9.61
C GLY A 12 -25.58 -13.53 9.36
N PRO A 13 -25.81 -12.31 8.85
CA PRO A 13 -27.14 -11.81 8.53
C PRO A 13 -27.74 -12.63 7.39
N GLY A 14 -28.66 -13.53 7.70
CA GLY A 14 -29.34 -14.38 6.73
C GLY A 14 -30.43 -13.64 5.93
N GLU A 15 -31.05 -14.36 4.99
CA GLU A 15 -32.12 -13.80 4.12
C GLU A 15 -33.33 -13.30 4.91
N GLY A 16 -33.57 -13.80 6.12
CA GLY A 16 -34.64 -13.34 7.03
C GLY A 16 -34.47 -11.92 7.58
N ALA A 17 -33.29 -11.36 7.48
CA ALA A 17 -32.98 -9.98 7.88
C ALA A 17 -33.37 -8.92 6.84
N ARG A 18 -34.22 -9.27 5.88
CA ARG A 18 -34.76 -8.34 4.85
C ARG A 18 -35.48 -7.19 5.53
N ARG A 19 -35.09 -5.97 5.17
CA ARG A 19 -35.71 -4.75 5.69
C ARG A 19 -36.65 -4.18 4.64
N GLU A 20 -37.93 -4.02 5.00
CA GLU A 20 -38.85 -3.19 4.24
C GLU A 20 -38.56 -1.72 4.58
N VAL A 21 -38.04 -0.94 3.62
CA VAL A 21 -37.64 0.46 3.82
C VAL A 21 -38.80 1.41 3.55
N ALA A 22 -39.73 0.99 2.66
CA ALA A 22 -40.97 1.65 2.35
C ALA A 22 -41.93 0.63 1.73
N VAL A 23 -43.22 0.94 1.68
CA VAL A 23 -44.21 0.05 1.09
C VAL A 23 -43.78 -0.38 -0.32
N GLY A 24 -43.56 -1.67 -0.51
CA GLY A 24 -43.18 -2.25 -1.80
C GLY A 24 -41.64 -2.21 -2.14
N VAL A 25 -40.79 -1.60 -1.30
CA VAL A 25 -39.34 -1.58 -1.54
C VAL A 25 -38.65 -2.59 -0.63
N ARG A 26 -38.24 -3.73 -1.20
CA ARG A 26 -37.45 -4.76 -0.52
C ARG A 26 -35.96 -4.55 -0.82
N VAL A 27 -35.16 -4.32 0.22
CA VAL A 27 -33.69 -4.29 0.11
C VAL A 27 -33.13 -5.66 0.47
N PRO A 28 -32.03 -6.08 -0.20
CA PRO A 28 -31.32 -7.30 0.17
C PRO A 28 -30.89 -7.30 1.64
N ALA A 29 -30.71 -8.48 2.22
CA ALA A 29 -30.18 -8.62 3.57
C ALA A 29 -28.82 -7.87 3.68
N PRO A 30 -28.58 -7.10 4.76
CA PRO A 30 -27.33 -6.40 4.94
C PRO A 30 -26.19 -7.40 5.14
N SER A 31 -25.02 -7.12 4.56
CA SER A 31 -23.82 -7.97 4.68
C SER A 31 -23.15 -7.91 6.06
N ARG A 32 -23.65 -7.08 6.96
CA ARG A 32 -23.13 -6.92 8.33
C ARG A 32 -24.24 -6.80 9.36
N TRP A 33 -23.96 -7.25 10.58
CA TRP A 33 -24.85 -7.02 11.70
C TRP A 33 -24.90 -5.56 12.13
N THR A 34 -26.11 -5.09 12.39
CA THR A 34 -26.40 -3.83 13.07
C THR A 34 -27.29 -4.16 14.28
N LEU A 35 -27.35 -3.28 15.29
CA LEU A 35 -28.23 -3.51 16.45
C LEU A 35 -29.68 -3.74 16.05
N ARG A 36 -30.15 -3.06 14.99
CA ARG A 36 -31.53 -3.23 14.47
C ARG A 36 -31.75 -4.59 13.82
N THR A 37 -30.75 -5.08 13.03
CA THR A 37 -30.88 -6.38 12.39
C THR A 37 -30.74 -7.53 13.40
N ILE A 38 -29.84 -7.39 14.38
CA ILE A 38 -29.74 -8.35 15.50
C ILE A 38 -31.07 -8.45 16.24
N ARG A 39 -31.69 -7.29 16.60
CA ARG A 39 -32.98 -7.24 17.25
C ARG A 39 -34.07 -7.97 16.45
N ALA A 40 -34.07 -7.80 15.13
CA ALA A 40 -35.06 -8.41 14.26
C ALA A 40 -34.85 -9.91 14.02
N SER A 41 -33.60 -10.39 14.16
CA SER A 41 -33.23 -11.79 13.86
C SER A 41 -33.23 -12.70 15.09
N VAL A 42 -33.28 -12.15 16.30
CA VAL A 42 -33.28 -12.91 17.55
C VAL A 42 -34.58 -12.67 18.28
N ASN A 43 -35.47 -13.69 18.32
CA ASN A 43 -36.86 -13.56 18.76
C ASN A 43 -37.02 -12.88 20.14
N TRP A 44 -36.22 -13.26 21.12
CA TRP A 44 -36.31 -12.70 22.46
C TRP A 44 -35.74 -11.28 22.61
N LEU A 45 -35.09 -10.75 21.57
CA LEU A 45 -34.60 -9.36 21.52
C LEU A 45 -35.60 -8.40 20.86
N THR A 46 -36.70 -8.89 20.27
CA THR A 46 -37.67 -8.05 19.54
C THR A 46 -38.32 -6.99 20.44
N ASP A 47 -38.54 -7.30 21.71
CA ASP A 47 -39.16 -6.41 22.71
C ASP A 47 -38.14 -5.40 23.32
N TYR A 48 -36.85 -5.56 23.05
CA TYR A 48 -35.85 -4.64 23.55
C TYR A 48 -35.75 -3.40 22.67
N THR A 49 -35.44 -2.27 23.29
CA THR A 49 -34.98 -1.08 22.53
C THR A 49 -33.63 -1.34 21.90
N VAL A 50 -33.25 -0.56 20.88
CA VAL A 50 -31.91 -0.66 20.25
C VAL A 50 -30.79 -0.49 21.29
N SER A 51 -30.98 0.42 22.25
CA SER A 51 -30.04 0.61 23.37
C SER A 51 -30.07 -0.57 24.34
N GLY A 52 -31.21 -1.24 24.52
CA GLY A 52 -31.32 -2.48 25.29
C GLY A 52 -30.53 -3.61 24.66
N VAL A 53 -30.64 -3.80 23.34
CA VAL A 53 -29.88 -4.78 22.59
C VAL A 53 -28.37 -4.53 22.75
N TRP A 54 -27.92 -3.28 22.67
CA TRP A 54 -26.52 -2.93 22.90
C TRP A 54 -26.02 -3.37 24.30
N ARG A 55 -26.82 -3.12 25.34
CA ARG A 55 -26.46 -3.54 26.71
C ARG A 55 -26.38 -5.06 26.84
N VAL A 56 -27.31 -5.78 26.23
CA VAL A 56 -27.31 -7.25 26.20
C VAL A 56 -26.04 -7.76 25.50
N LEU A 57 -25.67 -7.19 24.35
CA LEU A 57 -24.43 -7.57 23.66
C LEU A 57 -23.19 -7.33 24.55
N GLN A 58 -23.13 -6.17 25.21
CA GLN A 58 -22.03 -5.87 26.14
C GLN A 58 -21.97 -6.85 27.32
N SER A 59 -23.09 -7.21 27.91
CA SER A 59 -23.14 -8.20 28.99
C SER A 59 -22.72 -9.62 28.56
N CYS A 60 -22.87 -9.93 27.26
CA CYS A 60 -22.38 -11.16 26.64
C CYS A 60 -20.91 -11.08 26.20
N GLY A 61 -20.20 -10.00 26.49
CA GLY A 61 -18.80 -9.79 26.05
C GLY A 61 -18.64 -9.49 24.56
N LEU A 62 -19.72 -9.11 23.88
CA LEU A 62 -19.74 -8.79 22.45
C LEU A 62 -19.54 -7.29 22.23
N GLY A 63 -18.51 -6.92 21.50
CA GLY A 63 -18.18 -5.52 21.18
C GLY A 63 -18.38 -5.20 19.68
N LEU A 64 -18.43 -3.91 19.39
CA LEU A 64 -18.34 -3.42 18.00
C LEU A 64 -16.86 -3.38 17.61
N HIS A 65 -16.47 -4.24 16.68
CA HIS A 65 -15.11 -4.30 16.17
C HIS A 65 -15.03 -3.70 14.77
N THR A 66 -13.96 -2.94 14.52
CA THR A 66 -13.63 -2.53 13.16
C THR A 66 -13.00 -3.71 12.43
N ALA A 67 -13.58 -4.10 11.31
CA ALA A 67 -13.02 -5.17 10.48
C ALA A 67 -11.65 -4.76 9.95
N CYS A 68 -10.66 -5.63 10.12
CA CYS A 68 -9.35 -5.47 9.51
C CYS A 68 -9.27 -6.26 8.21
N ALA A 69 -8.86 -5.62 7.13
CA ALA A 69 -8.59 -6.32 5.90
C ALA A 69 -7.34 -7.21 6.07
N ARG A 70 -7.52 -8.52 5.93
CA ARG A 70 -6.40 -9.45 5.85
C ARG A 70 -6.06 -9.66 4.38
N LEU A 71 -4.99 -9.02 3.95
CA LEU A 71 -4.48 -9.22 2.60
C LEU A 71 -3.72 -10.55 2.52
N PHE A 72 -4.00 -11.31 1.48
CA PHE A 72 -3.23 -12.50 1.11
C PHE A 72 -2.97 -12.47 -0.40
N SER A 73 -1.88 -13.06 -0.82
CA SER A 73 -1.54 -13.17 -2.24
C SER A 73 -2.12 -14.48 -2.78
N PRO A 74 -2.85 -14.45 -3.90
CA PRO A 74 -3.32 -15.65 -4.58
C PRO A 74 -2.25 -16.31 -5.46
N ASP A 75 -1.01 -15.81 -5.43
CA ASP A 75 0.08 -16.28 -6.27
C ASP A 75 0.47 -17.73 -5.90
N PRO A 76 0.34 -18.70 -6.82
CA PRO A 76 0.71 -20.10 -6.56
C PRO A 76 2.19 -20.26 -6.21
N ASP A 77 3.04 -19.37 -6.74
CA ASP A 77 4.48 -19.34 -6.52
C ASP A 77 4.91 -18.45 -5.35
N TYR A 78 3.98 -18.04 -4.50
CA TYR A 78 4.24 -17.09 -3.41
C TYR A 78 5.50 -17.44 -2.60
N HIS A 79 5.57 -18.65 -2.10
CA HIS A 79 6.69 -19.07 -1.24
C HIS A 79 8.03 -19.16 -2.00
N SER A 80 8.03 -19.54 -3.26
CA SER A 80 9.24 -19.62 -4.09
C SER A 80 9.77 -18.21 -4.40
N LYS A 81 8.88 -17.28 -4.73
CA LYS A 81 9.21 -15.87 -4.97
C LYS A 81 9.71 -15.18 -3.70
N VAL A 82 9.09 -15.43 -2.54
CA VAL A 82 9.58 -14.90 -1.25
C VAL A 82 10.97 -15.45 -0.91
N ARG A 83 11.21 -16.76 -1.10
CA ARG A 83 12.55 -17.32 -0.89
C ARG A 83 13.59 -16.71 -1.83
N ARG A 84 13.23 -16.43 -3.10
CA ARG A 84 14.10 -15.73 -4.05
C ARG A 84 14.40 -14.31 -3.59
N LEU A 85 13.38 -13.54 -3.18
CA LEU A 85 13.53 -12.21 -2.59
C LEU A 85 14.52 -12.23 -1.42
N HIS A 86 14.33 -13.13 -0.46
CA HIS A 86 15.21 -13.26 0.71
C HIS A 86 16.65 -13.60 0.31
N ARG A 87 16.83 -14.45 -0.71
CA ARG A 87 18.18 -14.78 -1.23
C ARG A 87 18.84 -13.54 -1.82
N CYS A 88 18.15 -12.76 -2.66
CA CYS A 88 18.70 -11.55 -3.25
C CYS A 88 19.11 -10.53 -2.19
N LEU A 89 18.30 -10.33 -1.14
CA LEU A 89 18.61 -9.41 -0.04
C LEU A 89 19.84 -9.89 0.74
N ARG A 90 19.94 -11.18 1.07
CA ARG A 90 21.12 -11.75 1.74
C ARG A 90 22.39 -11.64 0.88
N THR A 91 22.27 -11.90 -0.43
CA THR A 91 23.43 -11.76 -1.35
C THR A 91 23.92 -10.31 -1.37
N ALA A 92 23.02 -9.32 -1.48
CA ALA A 92 23.38 -7.92 -1.44
C ALA A 92 24.03 -7.53 -0.08
N ALA A 93 23.49 -8.04 1.05
CA ALA A 93 24.04 -7.74 2.36
C ALA A 93 25.44 -8.35 2.58
N ARG A 94 25.73 -9.51 2.00
CA ARG A 94 27.06 -10.17 2.08
C ARG A 94 28.10 -9.56 1.15
N HIS A 95 27.66 -8.98 0.05
CA HIS A 95 28.54 -8.43 -0.99
C HIS A 95 28.12 -6.99 -1.37
N PRO A 96 28.10 -6.05 -0.42
CA PRO A 96 27.53 -4.71 -0.63
C PRO A 96 28.29 -3.87 -1.67
N ASP A 97 29.56 -4.20 -1.92
CA ASP A 97 30.42 -3.50 -2.90
C ASP A 97 30.22 -4.04 -4.33
N ALA A 98 29.63 -5.22 -4.49
CA ALA A 98 29.43 -5.88 -5.79
C ALA A 98 27.95 -6.08 -6.15
N VAL A 99 27.06 -6.12 -5.17
CA VAL A 99 25.65 -6.46 -5.37
C VAL A 99 24.75 -5.44 -4.71
N VAL A 100 23.78 -4.91 -5.47
CA VAL A 100 22.75 -3.99 -4.98
C VAL A 100 21.37 -4.62 -5.14
N ALA A 101 20.51 -4.43 -4.15
CA ALA A 101 19.09 -4.78 -4.21
C ALA A 101 18.24 -3.50 -4.14
N LEU A 102 17.44 -3.28 -5.17
CA LEU A 102 16.57 -2.12 -5.33
C LEU A 102 15.10 -2.57 -5.33
N PHE A 103 14.28 -1.94 -4.50
CA PHE A 103 12.82 -2.09 -4.56
C PHE A 103 12.26 -1.02 -5.48
N LEU A 104 11.67 -1.43 -6.58
CA LEU A 104 11.10 -0.55 -7.60
C LEU A 104 9.57 -0.57 -7.54
N ASP A 105 8.97 0.59 -7.75
CA ASP A 105 7.51 0.77 -7.81
C ASP A 105 7.13 2.10 -8.46
N GLU A 106 5.88 2.22 -8.88
CA GLU A 106 5.29 3.42 -9.44
C GLU A 106 4.37 4.10 -8.43
N PHE A 107 4.41 5.43 -8.46
CA PHE A 107 3.59 6.26 -7.60
C PHE A 107 2.87 7.34 -8.41
N GLY A 108 1.55 7.43 -8.26
CA GLY A 108 0.75 8.48 -8.86
C GLY A 108 0.26 9.49 -7.83
N TYR A 109 0.27 10.76 -8.17
CA TYR A 109 -0.31 11.83 -7.37
C TYR A 109 -1.01 12.86 -8.24
N GLN A 110 -1.80 13.69 -7.62
CA GLN A 110 -2.65 14.65 -8.32
C GLN A 110 -2.58 16.03 -7.69
N ARG A 111 -3.03 17.02 -8.46
CA ARG A 111 -3.03 18.44 -8.06
C ARG A 111 -3.94 18.69 -6.86
N TRP A 112 -5.10 18.02 -6.79
CA TRP A 112 -6.02 18.23 -5.68
C TRP A 112 -5.50 17.53 -4.41
N PRO A 113 -5.64 18.18 -3.24
CA PRO A 113 -5.21 17.57 -1.99
C PRO A 113 -6.02 16.32 -1.68
N GLU A 114 -5.35 15.31 -1.15
CA GLU A 114 -6.00 14.14 -0.57
C GLU A 114 -6.66 14.54 0.75
N ILE A 115 -7.90 14.13 0.98
CA ILE A 115 -8.64 14.45 2.19
C ILE A 115 -8.12 13.60 3.35
N ALA A 116 -7.89 14.23 4.50
CA ALA A 116 -7.48 13.57 5.73
C ALA A 116 -8.05 14.28 6.96
N PRO A 117 -8.24 13.59 8.09
CA PRO A 117 -8.50 14.22 9.37
C PRO A 117 -7.38 15.20 9.75
N MET A 118 -7.74 16.34 10.30
CA MET A 118 -6.82 17.41 10.68
C MET A 118 -7.32 18.04 11.98
N TRP A 119 -6.39 18.37 12.88
CA TRP A 119 -6.72 19.13 14.08
C TRP A 119 -6.99 20.59 13.72
N GLY A 120 -8.07 21.18 14.25
CA GLY A 120 -8.46 22.56 14.04
C GLY A 120 -9.65 22.95 14.91
N VAL A 121 -9.91 24.25 15.01
CA VAL A 121 -11.09 24.78 15.72
C VAL A 121 -12.38 24.47 14.96
N GLU A 122 -12.29 24.45 13.62
CA GLU A 122 -13.39 24.14 12.71
C GLU A 122 -13.01 23.01 11.74
N PRO A 123 -13.98 22.35 11.11
CA PRO A 123 -13.72 21.35 10.08
C PRO A 123 -12.86 21.94 8.95
N ALA A 124 -11.75 21.29 8.65
CA ALA A 124 -10.88 21.71 7.57
C ALA A 124 -11.54 21.47 6.20
N VAL A 125 -11.42 22.43 5.30
CA VAL A 125 -11.95 22.35 3.93
C VAL A 125 -10.78 22.20 2.95
N ALA A 126 -10.73 21.06 2.26
CA ALA A 126 -9.79 20.85 1.16
C ALA A 126 -10.28 21.61 -0.08
N GLN A 127 -9.55 22.64 -0.50
CA GLN A 127 -9.87 23.38 -1.71
C GLN A 127 -9.59 22.53 -2.96
N ARG A 128 -10.48 22.58 -3.93
CA ARG A 128 -10.35 21.94 -5.24
C ARG A 128 -10.70 22.95 -6.31
N ALA A 129 -9.68 23.49 -6.98
CA ALA A 129 -9.85 24.50 -8.02
C ALA A 129 -9.33 23.99 -9.36
N GLY A 130 -10.03 24.35 -10.43
CA GLY A 130 -9.66 23.99 -11.80
C GLY A 130 -9.67 22.50 -12.08
N ASN A 131 -9.03 22.10 -13.16
CA ASN A 131 -8.90 20.70 -13.57
C ASN A 131 -7.93 19.93 -12.67
N ASN A 132 -8.27 18.73 -12.28
CA ASN A 132 -7.39 17.86 -11.56
C ASN A 132 -6.33 17.28 -12.52
N GLN A 133 -5.10 17.67 -12.33
CA GLN A 133 -3.95 17.18 -13.09
C GLN A 133 -3.29 16.04 -12.33
N GLN A 134 -2.79 15.05 -13.07
CA GLN A 134 -2.07 13.92 -12.51
C GLN A 134 -0.60 13.96 -12.89
N TRP A 135 0.23 13.38 -12.04
CA TRP A 135 1.65 13.18 -12.28
C TRP A 135 2.06 11.81 -11.76
N ARG A 136 3.09 11.24 -12.32
CA ARG A 136 3.56 9.90 -11.97
C ARG A 136 5.06 9.91 -11.72
N THR A 137 5.48 9.04 -10.83
CA THR A 137 6.89 8.85 -10.48
C THR A 137 7.15 7.35 -10.51
N ILE A 138 8.23 6.93 -11.15
CA ILE A 138 8.83 5.62 -10.95
C ILE A 138 10.01 5.78 -10.01
N GLY A 139 10.11 4.97 -8.98
CA GLY A 139 11.14 5.06 -7.95
C GLY A 139 11.80 3.73 -7.65
N ALA A 140 13.03 3.78 -7.17
CA ALA A 140 13.79 2.62 -6.70
C ALA A 140 14.49 2.95 -5.37
N LEU A 141 14.22 2.14 -4.36
CA LEU A 141 14.78 2.23 -3.02
C LEU A 141 15.88 1.19 -2.83
N ASN A 142 17.10 1.63 -2.55
CA ASN A 142 18.19 0.73 -2.19
C ASN A 142 17.95 0.12 -0.80
N ALA A 143 17.91 -1.21 -0.75
CA ALA A 143 17.56 -1.98 0.43
C ALA A 143 18.55 -1.84 1.59
N LEU A 144 19.80 -1.48 1.32
CA LEU A 144 20.88 -1.41 2.31
C LEU A 144 21.21 0.01 2.74
N THR A 145 21.19 0.96 1.79
CA THR A 145 21.59 2.34 2.05
C THR A 145 20.40 3.28 2.32
N GLY A 146 19.20 2.91 1.86
CA GLY A 146 18.03 3.80 1.88
C GLY A 146 18.13 4.92 0.85
N GLN A 147 19.04 4.81 -0.13
CA GLN A 147 19.10 5.72 -1.26
C GLN A 147 17.87 5.54 -2.16
N VAL A 148 17.30 6.64 -2.63
CA VAL A 148 16.16 6.65 -3.52
C VAL A 148 16.56 7.25 -4.85
N HIS A 149 16.32 6.51 -5.93
CA HIS A 149 16.36 7.01 -7.30
C HIS A 149 14.95 7.16 -7.79
N TYR A 150 14.67 8.19 -8.55
CA TYR A 150 13.34 8.36 -9.15
C TYR A 150 13.42 9.07 -10.51
N LEU A 151 12.36 8.89 -11.28
CA LEU A 151 12.07 9.62 -12.51
C LEU A 151 10.60 10.01 -12.47
N ASP A 152 10.30 11.29 -12.59
CA ASP A 152 8.94 11.79 -12.57
C ASP A 152 8.51 12.31 -13.95
N GLY A 153 7.20 12.24 -14.23
CA GLY A 153 6.63 12.67 -15.50
C GLY A 153 5.10 12.63 -15.52
N TYR A 154 4.52 13.11 -16.59
CA TYR A 154 3.07 13.05 -16.78
C TYR A 154 2.56 11.60 -16.85
N ILE A 155 3.36 10.71 -17.42
CA ILE A 155 3.03 9.30 -17.59
C ILE A 155 4.25 8.44 -17.24
N VAL A 156 4.02 7.26 -16.68
CA VAL A 156 5.01 6.19 -16.61
C VAL A 156 4.55 5.09 -17.57
N GLY A 157 5.24 4.95 -18.67
CA GLY A 157 5.00 3.93 -19.67
C GLY A 157 6.29 3.18 -19.99
N ARG A 158 6.28 2.37 -21.06
CA ARG A 158 7.44 1.55 -21.49
C ARG A 158 8.74 2.35 -21.60
N GLN A 159 8.67 3.52 -22.23
CA GLN A 159 9.84 4.37 -22.46
C GLN A 159 10.45 4.88 -21.15
N GLN A 160 9.61 5.29 -20.21
CA GLN A 160 10.07 5.76 -18.90
C GLN A 160 10.69 4.63 -18.08
N VAL A 161 10.13 3.42 -18.13
CA VAL A 161 10.71 2.24 -17.49
C VAL A 161 12.07 1.90 -18.09
N ILE A 162 12.21 1.89 -19.42
CA ILE A 162 13.48 1.66 -20.12
C ILE A 162 14.52 2.74 -19.74
N GLN A 163 14.11 4.00 -19.75
CA GLN A 163 14.95 5.12 -19.35
C GLN A 163 15.40 4.97 -17.87
N PHE A 164 14.50 4.50 -17.02
CA PHE A 164 14.80 4.32 -15.60
C PHE A 164 15.82 3.20 -15.37
N TYR A 165 15.71 2.06 -16.06
CA TYR A 165 16.74 1.02 -16.01
C TYR A 165 18.10 1.53 -16.47
N SER A 166 18.16 2.31 -17.57
CA SER A 166 19.40 2.96 -18.01
C SER A 166 19.98 3.90 -16.95
N ARG A 167 19.11 4.63 -16.24
CA ARG A 167 19.52 5.52 -15.14
C ARG A 167 20.08 4.72 -13.96
N LEU A 168 19.43 3.62 -13.59
CA LEU A 168 19.92 2.75 -12.51
C LEU A 168 21.26 2.11 -12.86
N ASP A 169 21.42 1.63 -14.09
CA ASP A 169 22.70 1.07 -14.54
C ASP A 169 23.85 2.07 -14.42
N ARG A 170 23.62 3.32 -14.82
CA ARG A 170 24.62 4.40 -14.71
C ARG A 170 24.85 4.87 -13.28
N ALA A 171 23.86 4.77 -12.39
CA ALA A 171 23.99 5.16 -10.99
C ALA A 171 24.91 4.22 -10.20
N TYR A 172 25.10 2.99 -10.68
CA TYR A 172 25.89 1.95 -10.00
C TYR A 172 27.00 1.40 -10.92
N PRO A 173 27.98 2.23 -11.36
CA PRO A 173 28.96 1.83 -12.39
C PRO A 173 29.93 0.73 -11.93
N LYS A 174 30.16 0.61 -10.62
CA LYS A 174 31.13 -0.33 -10.01
C LYS A 174 30.47 -1.61 -9.50
N ILE A 175 29.16 -1.74 -9.62
CA ILE A 175 28.40 -2.88 -9.12
C ILE A 175 28.29 -3.94 -10.22
N ASP A 176 28.54 -5.19 -9.89
CA ASP A 176 28.48 -6.33 -10.81
C ASP A 176 27.05 -6.80 -11.04
N LEU A 177 26.17 -6.65 -10.03
CA LEU A 177 24.83 -7.19 -10.06
C LEU A 177 23.82 -6.27 -9.37
N LEU A 178 22.79 -5.85 -10.11
CA LEU A 178 21.64 -5.09 -9.60
C LEU A 178 20.39 -5.98 -9.62
N TYR A 179 19.92 -6.39 -8.45
CA TYR A 179 18.60 -6.97 -8.31
C TYR A 179 17.57 -5.84 -8.29
N VAL A 180 16.67 -5.83 -9.28
CA VAL A 180 15.52 -4.91 -9.31
C VAL A 180 14.28 -5.69 -8.92
N ILE A 181 13.85 -5.51 -7.68
CA ILE A 181 12.71 -6.18 -7.06
C ILE A 181 11.47 -5.34 -7.36
N GLN A 182 10.53 -5.89 -8.09
CA GLN A 182 9.36 -5.17 -8.62
C GLN A 182 8.14 -6.08 -8.72
N ASP A 183 6.98 -5.49 -8.88
CA ASP A 183 5.74 -6.23 -9.09
C ASP A 183 5.60 -6.77 -10.53
N ASN A 184 4.49 -7.47 -10.78
CA ASN A 184 4.18 -8.07 -12.08
C ASN A 184 3.37 -7.13 -12.99
N TRP A 185 3.56 -5.81 -12.90
CA TRP A 185 2.86 -4.89 -13.79
C TRP A 185 3.19 -5.18 -15.26
N ASN A 186 2.16 -5.22 -16.10
CA ASN A 186 2.27 -5.64 -17.50
C ASN A 186 3.32 -4.85 -18.30
N ILE A 187 3.61 -3.61 -17.92
CA ILE A 187 4.65 -2.80 -18.57
C ILE A 187 6.04 -3.40 -18.35
N HIS A 188 6.33 -3.92 -17.14
CA HIS A 188 7.64 -4.52 -16.84
C HIS A 188 7.92 -5.79 -17.65
N THR A 189 6.87 -6.52 -18.03
CA THR A 189 6.98 -7.75 -18.83
C THR A 189 6.78 -7.53 -20.32
N HIS A 190 6.58 -6.26 -20.75
CA HIS A 190 6.39 -5.94 -22.14
C HIS A 190 7.64 -6.29 -22.97
N PRO A 191 7.51 -6.88 -24.20
CA PRO A 191 8.64 -7.26 -25.03
C PRO A 191 9.68 -6.16 -25.26
N ASP A 192 9.25 -4.91 -25.48
CA ASP A 192 10.17 -3.78 -25.68
C ASP A 192 11.03 -3.53 -24.45
N VAL A 193 10.43 -3.66 -23.24
CA VAL A 193 11.13 -3.47 -21.96
C VAL A 193 12.11 -4.61 -21.74
N LEU A 194 11.72 -5.85 -21.99
CA LEU A 194 12.60 -7.03 -21.86
C LEU A 194 13.77 -6.97 -22.86
N THR A 195 13.50 -6.56 -24.10
CA THR A 195 14.54 -6.36 -25.13
C THR A 195 15.53 -5.26 -24.73
N ALA A 196 15.01 -4.14 -24.18
CA ALA A 196 15.87 -3.07 -23.70
C ALA A 196 16.68 -3.52 -22.47
N LEU A 197 16.07 -4.28 -21.57
CA LEU A 197 16.72 -4.81 -20.37
C LEU A 197 17.88 -5.77 -20.70
N ALA A 198 17.81 -6.48 -21.82
CA ALA A 198 18.89 -7.35 -22.30
C ALA A 198 20.20 -6.58 -22.58
N LYS A 199 20.12 -5.24 -22.81
CA LYS A 199 21.28 -4.37 -22.96
C LYS A 199 22.00 -4.05 -21.63
N TYR A 200 21.35 -4.36 -20.50
CA TYR A 200 21.86 -4.13 -19.14
C TYR A 200 22.04 -5.47 -18.42
N PRO A 201 23.03 -6.30 -18.78
CA PRO A 201 23.15 -7.69 -18.28
C PRO A 201 23.34 -7.78 -16.76
N ARG A 202 23.80 -6.68 -16.12
CA ARG A 202 23.93 -6.57 -14.66
C ARG A 202 22.61 -6.44 -13.95
N ILE A 203 21.54 -5.94 -14.61
CA ILE A 203 20.21 -5.79 -14.03
C ILE A 203 19.48 -7.12 -14.12
N LYS A 204 19.08 -7.63 -12.95
CA LYS A 204 18.29 -8.87 -12.83
C LYS A 204 16.94 -8.57 -12.16
N PRO A 205 15.84 -8.59 -12.92
CA PRO A 205 14.52 -8.42 -12.35
C PRO A 205 14.18 -9.57 -11.41
N VAL A 206 13.58 -9.21 -10.28
CA VAL A 206 13.10 -10.13 -9.25
C VAL A 206 11.62 -9.82 -9.02
N TRP A 207 10.77 -10.73 -9.49
CA TRP A 207 9.32 -10.56 -9.43
C TRP A 207 8.80 -10.84 -8.03
N LEU A 208 8.05 -9.90 -7.48
CA LEU A 208 7.27 -10.09 -6.27
C LEU A 208 6.06 -10.99 -6.54
N PRO A 209 5.52 -11.67 -5.52
CA PRO A 209 4.24 -12.36 -5.67
C PRO A 209 3.12 -11.39 -6.05
N THR A 210 2.20 -11.85 -6.88
CA THR A 210 1.04 -11.07 -7.32
C THR A 210 0.21 -10.61 -6.12
N TYR A 211 -0.23 -9.35 -6.10
CA TYR A 211 -0.98 -8.74 -5.01
C TYR A 211 -0.32 -8.85 -3.63
N ALA A 212 0.99 -8.68 -3.56
CA ALA A 212 1.74 -8.71 -2.30
C ALA A 212 2.50 -7.38 -2.01
N PRO A 213 1.83 -6.22 -1.95
CA PRO A 213 2.49 -4.92 -1.74
C PRO A 213 3.23 -4.83 -0.40
N TRP A 214 2.85 -5.63 0.60
CA TRP A 214 3.56 -5.70 1.89
C TRP A 214 4.99 -6.21 1.80
N LEU A 215 5.37 -6.84 0.67
CA LEU A 215 6.73 -7.28 0.37
C LEU A 215 7.56 -6.20 -0.33
N ASN A 216 6.94 -5.07 -0.73
CA ASN A 216 7.62 -3.95 -1.36
C ASN A 216 7.75 -2.77 -0.39
N PRO A 217 8.89 -2.58 0.29
CA PRO A 217 9.09 -1.52 1.28
C PRO A 217 8.90 -0.09 0.74
N ILE A 218 9.12 0.15 -0.55
CA ILE A 218 8.97 1.47 -1.15
C ILE A 218 7.52 1.97 -1.07
N GLU A 219 6.54 1.08 -0.96
CA GLU A 219 5.14 1.42 -0.71
C GLU A 219 4.94 2.23 0.58
N LYS A 220 5.78 1.99 1.59
CA LYS A 220 5.76 2.79 2.81
C LYS A 220 6.35 4.18 2.60
N LEU A 221 7.34 4.33 1.71
CA LEU A 221 7.85 5.64 1.32
C LEU A 221 6.76 6.45 0.62
N TRP A 222 6.00 5.85 -0.29
CA TRP A 222 4.85 6.49 -0.94
C TRP A 222 3.77 6.89 0.05
N ARG A 223 3.50 6.04 1.05
CA ARG A 223 2.57 6.36 2.13
C ARG A 223 3.04 7.56 2.96
N TRP A 224 4.32 7.63 3.27
CA TRP A 224 4.91 8.77 3.99
C TRP A 224 4.80 10.05 3.16
N LEU A 225 5.19 10.01 1.90
CA LEU A 225 5.05 11.14 0.99
C LEU A 225 3.60 11.63 0.90
N ARG A 226 2.62 10.71 0.75
CA ARG A 226 1.20 11.08 0.76
C ARG A 226 0.83 11.80 2.03
N GLN A 227 1.26 11.30 3.17
CA GLN A 227 0.88 11.79 4.47
C GLN A 227 1.38 13.20 4.73
N ASP A 228 2.63 13.49 4.39
CA ASP A 228 3.28 14.74 4.74
C ASP A 228 3.20 15.80 3.64
N ILE A 229 3.03 15.39 2.39
CA ILE A 229 3.09 16.30 1.24
C ILE A 229 1.76 16.48 0.53
N LEU A 230 0.97 15.39 0.36
CA LEU A 230 -0.22 15.40 -0.50
C LEU A 230 -1.53 15.54 0.25
N LYS A 231 -1.59 15.12 1.52
CA LYS A 231 -2.80 15.29 2.33
C LYS A 231 -2.98 16.73 2.74
N MET A 232 -4.20 17.24 2.55
CA MET A 232 -4.64 18.58 2.97
C MET A 232 -3.70 19.73 2.56
N HIS A 233 -2.91 19.56 1.49
CA HIS A 233 -2.01 20.62 1.04
C HIS A 233 -2.79 21.84 0.51
N ARG A 234 -2.23 23.04 0.67
CA ARG A 234 -2.86 24.32 0.30
C ARG A 234 -2.48 24.84 -1.11
N TRP A 235 -1.62 24.11 -1.83
CA TRP A 235 -1.07 24.55 -3.13
C TRP A 235 -1.89 24.11 -4.34
N VAL A 236 -3.21 24.01 -4.21
CA VAL A 236 -4.10 23.62 -5.31
C VAL A 236 -4.04 24.57 -6.50
N GLY A 237 -3.75 25.86 -6.25
CA GLY A 237 -3.53 26.89 -7.28
C GLY A 237 -2.15 26.85 -7.94
N ASP A 238 -1.19 26.15 -7.35
CA ASP A 238 0.21 26.13 -7.79
C ASP A 238 0.69 24.69 -7.99
N TRP A 239 0.34 24.11 -9.13
CA TRP A 239 0.73 22.75 -9.49
C TRP A 239 2.25 22.54 -9.61
N PRO A 240 3.05 23.49 -10.14
CA PRO A 240 4.52 23.42 -10.06
C PRO A 240 5.03 23.24 -8.62
N GLN A 241 4.46 23.99 -7.67
CA GLN A 241 4.85 23.91 -6.26
C GLN A 241 4.56 22.53 -5.65
N VAL A 242 3.39 21.92 -5.96
CA VAL A 242 3.09 20.55 -5.48
C VAL A 242 4.13 19.56 -6.00
N LYS A 243 4.47 19.63 -7.30
CA LYS A 243 5.50 18.77 -7.90
C LYS A 243 6.88 19.01 -7.27
N GLN A 244 7.25 20.27 -7.02
CA GLN A 244 8.53 20.60 -6.39
C GLN A 244 8.62 20.01 -4.98
N ARG A 245 7.57 20.11 -4.17
CA ARG A 245 7.52 19.53 -2.83
C ARG A 245 7.67 18.00 -2.84
N VAL A 246 7.11 17.32 -3.85
CA VAL A 246 7.32 15.87 -4.03
C VAL A 246 8.80 15.58 -4.33
N ARG A 247 9.43 16.36 -5.19
CA ARG A 247 10.87 16.23 -5.50
C ARG A 247 11.72 16.49 -4.27
N ASP A 248 11.51 17.62 -3.59
CA ASP A 248 12.24 18.00 -2.37
C ASP A 248 12.15 16.90 -1.30
N PHE A 249 10.98 16.24 -1.19
CA PHE A 249 10.81 15.10 -0.28
C PHE A 249 11.65 13.90 -0.70
N LEU A 250 11.68 13.55 -1.98
CA LEU A 250 12.44 12.40 -2.49
C LEU A 250 13.95 12.67 -2.49
N ASP A 251 14.37 13.88 -2.79
CA ASP A 251 15.79 14.31 -2.85
C ASP A 251 16.49 14.22 -1.49
N GLN A 252 15.75 14.29 -0.38
CA GLN A 252 16.30 14.05 0.96
C GLN A 252 16.95 12.67 1.09
N PHE A 253 16.57 11.72 0.25
CA PHE A 253 17.07 10.34 0.29
C PHE A 253 18.08 10.04 -0.83
N ALA A 254 18.53 11.04 -1.60
CA ALA A 254 19.44 10.87 -2.73
C ALA A 254 20.80 10.26 -2.33
N HIS A 255 21.23 10.45 -1.09
CA HIS A 255 22.50 9.93 -0.57
C HIS A 255 22.32 8.79 0.46
N GLY A 256 21.11 8.26 0.56
CA GLY A 256 20.76 7.22 1.52
C GLY A 256 20.26 7.76 2.85
N SER A 257 19.54 6.92 3.61
CA SER A 257 18.93 7.31 4.89
C SER A 257 18.67 6.11 5.80
N ALA A 258 19.36 6.07 6.93
CA ALA A 258 19.09 5.09 7.97
C ALA A 258 17.71 5.26 8.62
N THR A 259 17.19 6.49 8.64
CA THR A 259 15.84 6.79 9.12
C THR A 259 14.79 6.22 8.19
N LEU A 260 14.96 6.40 6.87
CA LEU A 260 14.09 5.78 5.88
C LEU A 260 14.11 4.25 6.00
N LEU A 261 15.28 3.63 6.09
CA LEU A 261 15.40 2.17 6.26
C LEU A 261 14.64 1.64 7.49
N ARG A 262 14.69 2.36 8.62
CA ARG A 262 13.91 2.00 9.81
C ARG A 262 12.41 2.14 9.56
N TYR A 263 11.99 3.25 8.96
CA TYR A 263 10.59 3.53 8.67
C TYR A 263 9.96 2.49 7.73
N VAL A 264 10.65 2.13 6.66
CA VAL A 264 10.15 1.14 5.70
C VAL A 264 10.29 -0.31 6.19
N GLY A 265 11.04 -0.56 7.26
CA GLY A 265 11.23 -1.88 7.87
C GLY A 265 12.35 -2.72 7.24
N LEU A 266 13.33 -2.06 6.63
CA LEU A 266 14.57 -2.67 6.11
C LEU A 266 15.72 -2.62 7.13
N LYS A 267 15.57 -1.89 8.23
CA LYS A 267 16.49 -1.83 9.37
C LYS A 267 15.71 -1.92 10.69
N GLY A 268 16.29 -2.57 11.68
CA GLY A 268 15.69 -2.74 13.02
C GLY A 268 14.81 -4.00 13.09
N LYS A 269 13.56 -3.87 13.59
CA LYS A 269 12.64 -5.00 13.87
C LYS A 269 11.77 -5.45 12.68
N GLY A 270 12.00 -4.94 11.47
CA GLY A 270 11.21 -5.32 10.29
C GLY A 270 11.48 -6.75 9.84
N LYS A 271 10.48 -7.45 9.28
CA LYS A 271 10.63 -8.81 8.76
C LYS A 271 11.76 -8.93 7.71
N LEU A 272 11.87 -7.96 6.80
CA LEU A 272 12.94 -7.93 5.81
C LEU A 272 14.28 -7.50 6.42
N ALA A 273 14.27 -6.65 7.45
CA ALA A 273 15.47 -6.32 8.21
C ALA A 273 16.11 -7.56 8.86
N THR A 274 15.30 -8.48 9.39
CA THR A 274 15.80 -9.75 9.93
C THR A 274 16.51 -10.57 8.84
N VAL A 275 15.96 -10.60 7.63
CA VAL A 275 16.58 -11.32 6.49
C VAL A 275 17.93 -10.73 6.12
N ILE A 276 18.06 -9.40 6.15
CA ILE A 276 19.30 -8.68 5.84
C ILE A 276 20.34 -8.88 6.95
N ASN A 277 19.93 -8.87 8.22
CA ASN A 277 20.83 -8.97 9.37
C ASN A 277 21.31 -10.40 9.67
N THR A 278 20.66 -11.43 9.13
CA THR A 278 21.07 -12.85 9.27
C THR A 278 22.06 -13.30 8.19
N SER A 279 22.70 -12.35 7.52
CA SER A 279 23.59 -12.59 6.36
C SER A 279 25.06 -12.65 6.72
#